data_2c2197fb5c4b17e8eb7c98763b67c864
#
_entry.id   2c2197fb5c4b17e8eb7c98763b67c864
#
_cell.length_a   1.000
_cell.length_b   1.000
_cell.length_c   1.000
_cell.angle_alpha   90.00
_cell.angle_beta   90.00
_cell.angle_gamma   90.00
#
_symmetry.space_group_name_H-M   'P 1'
#
loop_
_entity.id
_entity.type
_entity.pdbx_description
1 polymer ?
#
loop_
_entity_poly.entity_id
_entity_poly.type
_entity_poly.pdbx_seq_one_letter_code
_entity_poly.pdbx_strand_id
1 'polypeptide(L)'
;MADRSHITLYSGGHKGAESEFGRLAEAWGIQEVNFSFEGHSTDRSRGVRVLSPDDLAKGNVSMEIVSTRMGRKFAQADKIRKVIQAIFHMVNNGYHVIAVGWIQPDDTIKGGTGWGVELAKLFNRPVHVFDQDRGEWFVWQNGAWTAQVPVIDQKTFAGTGTRNLAENGRAAIKDLFERSFGPA
;
A
#
# COMPACT_ATOMS: atom_id res chain seq x y z
N MET A 1 8.05 -24.01 -11.06
CA MET A 1 7.56 -22.77 -10.44
C MET A 1 6.71 -23.14 -9.24
N ALA A 2 6.94 -22.54 -8.08
CA ALA A 2 6.04 -22.72 -6.95
C ALA A 2 4.69 -22.10 -7.25
N ASP A 3 3.59 -22.80 -6.94
CA ASP A 3 2.24 -22.25 -7.08
C ASP A 3 2.01 -21.15 -6.02
N ARG A 4 1.91 -19.92 -6.48
CA ARG A 4 1.69 -18.72 -5.67
C ARG A 4 0.30 -18.11 -5.90
N SER A 5 -0.58 -18.82 -6.63
CA SER A 5 -1.93 -18.34 -6.96
C SER A 5 -2.83 -18.13 -5.74
N HIS A 6 -2.45 -18.68 -4.59
CA HIS A 6 -3.13 -18.51 -3.31
C HIS A 6 -2.75 -17.23 -2.56
N ILE A 7 -1.77 -16.47 -3.08
CA ILE A 7 -1.32 -15.20 -2.52
C ILE A 7 -1.92 -14.06 -3.33
N THR A 8 -2.40 -13.02 -2.67
CA THR A 8 -3.02 -11.87 -3.32
C THR A 8 -2.39 -10.55 -2.85
N LEU A 9 -1.92 -9.77 -3.84
CA LEU A 9 -1.59 -8.37 -3.67
C LEU A 9 -2.85 -7.52 -3.83
N TYR A 10 -3.10 -6.63 -2.89
CA TYR A 10 -4.11 -5.56 -2.99
C TYR A 10 -3.41 -4.22 -3.12
N SER A 11 -3.75 -3.45 -4.15
CA SER A 11 -3.11 -2.18 -4.49
C SER A 11 -4.09 -1.25 -5.19
N GLY A 12 -3.63 -0.09 -5.63
CA GLY A 12 -4.42 0.86 -6.43
C GLY A 12 -3.93 1.00 -7.87
N GLY A 13 -2.79 0.41 -8.19
CA GLY A 13 -2.23 0.41 -9.54
C GLY A 13 -1.73 1.76 -10.06
N HIS A 14 -1.50 2.73 -9.19
CA HIS A 14 -0.96 4.03 -9.56
C HIS A 14 0.51 3.93 -10.00
N LYS A 15 0.93 4.93 -10.77
CA LYS A 15 2.34 5.12 -11.14
C LYS A 15 3.25 5.10 -9.90
N GLY A 16 4.43 4.53 -10.05
CA GLY A 16 5.44 4.46 -9.01
C GLY A 16 5.41 3.15 -8.24
N ALA A 17 5.36 3.20 -6.91
CA ALA A 17 5.47 2.01 -6.06
C ALA A 17 4.35 1.00 -6.33
N GLU A 18 3.09 1.43 -6.44
CA GLU A 18 1.96 0.53 -6.66
C GLU A 18 2.07 -0.22 -8.00
N SER A 19 2.46 0.48 -9.06
CA SER A 19 2.71 -0.14 -10.36
C SER A 19 3.85 -1.15 -10.31
N GLU A 20 4.92 -0.87 -9.56
CA GLU A 20 6.04 -1.80 -9.39
C GLU A 20 5.65 -3.05 -8.59
N PHE A 21 4.89 -2.90 -7.51
CA PHE A 21 4.32 -4.04 -6.79
C PHE A 21 3.49 -4.94 -7.72
N GLY A 22 2.62 -4.35 -8.53
CA GLY A 22 1.81 -5.10 -9.48
C GLY A 22 2.65 -5.81 -10.54
N ARG A 23 3.65 -5.14 -11.10
CA ARG A 23 4.57 -5.74 -12.08
C ARG A 23 5.29 -6.96 -11.52
N LEU A 24 5.74 -6.87 -10.28
CA LEU A 24 6.40 -8.00 -9.62
C LEU A 24 5.43 -9.11 -9.25
N ALA A 25 4.23 -8.77 -8.77
CA ALA A 25 3.19 -9.79 -8.53
C ALA A 25 2.89 -10.61 -9.78
N GLU A 26 2.78 -9.95 -10.95
CA GLU A 26 2.62 -10.64 -12.23
C GLU A 26 3.81 -11.54 -12.57
N ALA A 27 5.05 -11.04 -12.42
CA ALA A 27 6.26 -11.82 -12.68
C ALA A 27 6.40 -13.04 -11.78
N TRP A 28 5.93 -12.95 -10.53
CA TRP A 28 5.96 -14.05 -9.55
C TRP A 28 4.73 -14.97 -9.56
N GLY A 29 3.75 -14.73 -10.45
CA GLY A 29 2.52 -15.53 -10.51
C GLY A 29 1.58 -15.34 -9.32
N ILE A 30 1.67 -14.18 -8.66
CA ILE A 30 0.81 -13.77 -7.53
C ILE A 30 -0.45 -13.10 -8.06
N GLN A 31 -1.59 -13.34 -7.41
CA GLN A 31 -2.84 -12.66 -7.74
C GLN A 31 -2.71 -11.15 -7.45
N GLU A 32 -3.30 -10.34 -8.32
CA GLU A 32 -3.26 -8.87 -8.22
C GLU A 32 -4.68 -8.32 -8.26
N VAL A 33 -5.03 -7.48 -7.30
CA VAL A 33 -6.28 -6.73 -7.27
C VAL A 33 -5.94 -5.25 -7.10
N ASN A 34 -6.35 -4.43 -8.07
CA ASN A 34 -6.18 -2.99 -8.04
C ASN A 34 -7.54 -2.31 -7.88
N PHE A 35 -7.76 -1.69 -6.74
CA PHE A 35 -8.99 -0.95 -6.47
C PHE A 35 -9.01 0.37 -7.23
N SER A 36 -10.09 0.61 -7.95
CA SER A 36 -10.29 1.78 -8.79
C SER A 36 -11.74 2.28 -8.65
N PHE A 37 -12.09 3.33 -9.34
CA PHE A 37 -13.43 3.90 -9.38
C PHE A 37 -13.68 4.54 -10.75
N GLU A 38 -14.92 4.84 -11.06
CA GLU A 38 -15.30 5.47 -12.34
C GLU A 38 -14.53 6.78 -12.56
N GLY A 39 -13.91 6.94 -13.73
CA GLY A 39 -13.09 8.09 -14.09
C GLY A 39 -11.67 8.07 -13.53
N HIS A 40 -11.27 6.99 -12.85
CA HIS A 40 -9.92 6.81 -12.31
C HIS A 40 -8.99 6.20 -13.36
N SER A 41 -7.80 6.78 -13.52
CA SER A 41 -6.76 6.26 -14.40
C SER A 41 -5.66 5.58 -13.59
N THR A 42 -5.28 4.39 -13.99
CA THR A 42 -4.21 3.58 -13.35
C THR A 42 -3.18 3.14 -14.38
N ASP A 43 -1.96 2.89 -13.95
CA ASP A 43 -0.88 2.34 -14.79
C ASP A 43 -0.99 0.82 -14.94
N ARG A 44 -1.73 0.16 -14.05
CA ARG A 44 -1.98 -1.28 -14.08
C ARG A 44 -3.37 -1.56 -14.62
N SER A 45 -3.46 -2.44 -15.59
CA SER A 45 -4.73 -2.92 -16.14
C SER A 45 -5.14 -4.30 -15.62
N ARG A 46 -4.23 -4.99 -14.92
CA ARG A 46 -4.46 -6.33 -14.37
C ARG A 46 -5.24 -6.24 -13.04
N GLY A 47 -6.23 -7.09 -12.86
CA GLY A 47 -6.97 -7.22 -11.59
C GLY A 47 -7.73 -5.96 -11.17
N VAL A 48 -8.08 -5.09 -12.10
CA VAL A 48 -8.81 -3.85 -11.76
C VAL A 48 -10.20 -4.17 -11.25
N ARG A 49 -10.51 -3.65 -10.06
CA ARG A 49 -11.83 -3.74 -9.43
C ARG A 49 -12.39 -2.33 -9.25
N VAL A 50 -13.39 -2.00 -10.04
CA VAL A 50 -14.06 -0.70 -9.97
C VAL A 50 -15.05 -0.71 -8.81
N LEU A 51 -14.82 0.16 -7.83
CA LEU A 51 -15.67 0.31 -6.65
C LEU A 51 -16.90 1.18 -6.99
N SER A 52 -18.07 0.73 -6.56
CA SER A 52 -19.29 1.53 -6.61
C SER A 52 -19.24 2.69 -5.60
N PRO A 53 -20.11 3.71 -5.72
CA PRO A 53 -20.23 4.74 -4.71
C PRO A 53 -20.49 4.19 -3.30
N ASP A 54 -21.32 3.17 -3.17
CA ASP A 54 -21.61 2.51 -1.89
C ASP A 54 -20.38 1.78 -1.33
N ASP A 55 -19.62 1.10 -2.19
CA ASP A 55 -18.37 0.45 -1.77
C ASP A 55 -17.34 1.49 -1.32
N LEU A 56 -17.18 2.57 -2.04
CA LEU A 56 -16.29 3.67 -1.66
C LEU A 56 -16.65 4.23 -0.28
N ALA A 57 -17.94 4.40 0.00
CA ALA A 57 -18.42 4.95 1.27
C ALA A 57 -18.14 4.06 2.49
N LYS A 58 -17.90 2.76 2.31
CA LYS A 58 -17.60 1.83 3.42
C LYS A 58 -16.39 2.23 4.25
N GLY A 59 -15.43 2.93 3.66
CA GLY A 59 -14.23 3.41 4.34
C GLY A 59 -14.37 4.74 5.08
N ASN A 60 -15.49 5.44 4.95
CA ASN A 60 -15.60 6.83 5.40
C ASN A 60 -15.33 7.02 6.90
N VAL A 61 -15.92 6.19 7.76
CA VAL A 61 -15.73 6.30 9.21
C VAL A 61 -14.26 6.09 9.59
N SER A 62 -13.65 5.03 9.06
CA SER A 62 -12.23 4.75 9.31
C SER A 62 -11.32 5.87 8.82
N MET A 63 -11.59 6.43 7.65
CA MET A 63 -10.79 7.51 7.09
C MET A 63 -10.98 8.86 7.81
N GLU A 64 -12.14 9.13 8.39
CA GLU A 64 -12.32 10.29 9.29
C GLU A 64 -11.47 10.13 10.57
N ILE A 65 -11.39 8.93 11.14
CA ILE A 65 -10.53 8.66 12.29
C ILE A 65 -9.06 8.87 11.91
N VAL A 66 -8.62 8.31 10.79
CA VAL A 66 -7.26 8.48 10.26
C VAL A 66 -6.94 9.97 10.00
N SER A 67 -7.88 10.71 9.41
CA SER A 67 -7.79 12.15 9.21
C SER A 67 -7.47 12.89 10.52
N THR A 68 -8.20 12.60 11.56
CA THR A 68 -8.00 13.18 12.90
C THR A 68 -6.62 12.82 13.47
N ARG A 69 -6.22 11.56 13.36
CA ARG A 69 -4.91 11.08 13.86
C ARG A 69 -3.74 11.75 13.18
N MET A 70 -3.83 11.99 11.88
CA MET A 70 -2.76 12.66 11.11
C MET A 70 -2.82 14.19 11.17
N GLY A 71 -3.91 14.78 11.64
CA GLY A 71 -4.14 16.21 11.52
C GLY A 71 -4.30 16.65 10.05
N ARG A 72 -4.78 15.78 9.17
CA ARG A 72 -5.01 16.05 7.75
C ARG A 72 -6.50 15.97 7.45
N LYS A 73 -7.00 16.87 6.61
CA LYS A 73 -8.43 16.86 6.22
C LYS A 73 -8.69 15.68 5.29
N PHE A 74 -9.74 14.92 5.56
CA PHE A 74 -10.30 13.99 4.59
C PHE A 74 -10.83 14.79 3.40
N ALA A 75 -10.21 14.62 2.24
CA ALA A 75 -10.34 15.52 1.11
C ALA A 75 -11.79 15.74 0.67
N GLN A 76 -12.16 17.01 0.44
CA GLN A 76 -13.46 17.41 -0.09
C GLN A 76 -13.52 17.31 -1.62
N ALA A 77 -12.38 17.47 -2.31
CA ALA A 77 -12.33 17.29 -3.77
C ALA A 77 -12.65 15.83 -4.13
N ASP A 78 -13.67 15.65 -4.96
CA ASP A 78 -14.28 14.36 -5.26
C ASP A 78 -13.26 13.27 -5.64
N LYS A 79 -12.37 13.57 -6.59
CA LYS A 79 -11.37 12.61 -7.07
C LYS A 79 -10.39 12.20 -5.97
N ILE A 80 -9.88 13.12 -5.18
CA ILE A 80 -8.93 12.85 -4.09
C ILE A 80 -9.62 12.06 -2.99
N ARG A 81 -10.86 12.41 -2.65
CA ARG A 81 -11.67 11.68 -1.69
C ARG A 81 -11.85 10.23 -2.11
N LYS A 82 -12.18 9.97 -3.37
CA LYS A 82 -12.32 8.60 -3.91
C LYS A 82 -11.02 7.81 -3.87
N VAL A 83 -9.88 8.44 -4.13
CA VAL A 83 -8.56 7.79 -3.96
C VAL A 83 -8.36 7.34 -2.52
N ILE A 84 -8.64 8.19 -1.54
CA ILE A 84 -8.52 7.86 -0.12
C ILE A 84 -9.51 6.75 0.27
N GLN A 85 -10.74 6.81 -0.22
CA GLN A 85 -11.75 5.76 -0.02
C GLN A 85 -11.30 4.40 -0.60
N ALA A 86 -10.64 4.41 -1.77
CA ALA A 86 -10.09 3.18 -2.35
C ALA A 86 -8.95 2.59 -1.52
N ILE A 87 -8.10 3.43 -0.89
CA ILE A 87 -7.03 3.00 0.01
C ILE A 87 -7.58 2.17 1.18
N PHE A 88 -8.76 2.51 1.71
CA PHE A 88 -9.42 1.71 2.73
C PHE A 88 -9.55 0.24 2.29
N HIS A 89 -9.97 -0.01 1.06
CA HIS A 89 -10.14 -1.37 0.54
C HIS A 89 -8.83 -2.12 0.39
N MET A 90 -7.74 -1.43 0.04
CA MET A 90 -6.41 -2.03 -0.03
C MET A 90 -5.98 -2.58 1.33
N VAL A 91 -6.07 -1.75 2.37
CA VAL A 91 -5.66 -2.11 3.74
C VAL A 91 -6.64 -3.09 4.38
N ASN A 92 -7.95 -2.92 4.15
CA ASN A 92 -8.96 -3.81 4.70
C ASN A 92 -8.82 -5.25 4.19
N ASN A 93 -8.39 -5.45 2.95
CA ASN A 93 -8.21 -6.75 2.32
C ASN A 93 -6.77 -7.27 2.43
N GLY A 94 -5.77 -6.39 2.38
CA GLY A 94 -4.35 -6.76 2.48
C GLY A 94 -3.87 -6.74 3.93
N TYR A 95 -3.69 -7.92 4.52
CA TYR A 95 -3.36 -8.02 5.96
C TYR A 95 -2.02 -7.35 6.30
N HIS A 96 -0.93 -7.71 5.60
CA HIS A 96 0.38 -7.09 5.77
C HIS A 96 0.50 -5.89 4.84
N VAL A 97 0.69 -4.70 5.38
CA VAL A 97 0.81 -3.47 4.59
C VAL A 97 2.28 -3.14 4.36
N ILE A 98 2.66 -3.05 3.10
CA ILE A 98 4.03 -2.70 2.67
C ILE A 98 3.96 -1.40 1.89
N ALA A 99 4.73 -0.41 2.32
CA ALA A 99 4.75 0.90 1.66
C ALA A 99 6.17 1.36 1.34
N VAL A 100 6.30 2.17 0.30
CA VAL A 100 7.54 2.88 -0.05
C VAL A 100 7.28 4.37 -0.05
N GLY A 101 8.08 5.13 0.69
CA GLY A 101 7.89 6.58 0.80
C GLY A 101 8.90 7.24 1.72
N TRP A 102 8.45 8.15 2.54
CA TRP A 102 9.28 8.91 3.48
C TRP A 102 8.57 9.05 4.82
N ILE A 103 9.25 8.66 5.89
CA ILE A 103 8.80 8.86 7.26
C ILE A 103 9.07 10.30 7.67
N GLN A 104 8.03 10.99 8.10
CA GLN A 104 8.10 12.38 8.56
C GLN A 104 8.43 12.47 10.07
N PRO A 105 8.86 13.65 10.57
CA PRO A 105 9.20 13.83 11.98
C PRO A 105 8.07 13.51 12.97
N ASP A 106 6.81 13.58 12.52
CA ASP A 106 5.63 13.23 13.30
C ASP A 106 5.24 11.75 13.22
N ASP A 107 6.13 10.91 12.68
CA ASP A 107 5.92 9.47 12.44
C ASP A 107 4.86 9.11 11.39
N THR A 108 4.29 10.09 10.71
CA THR A 108 3.41 9.85 9.55
C THR A 108 4.21 9.69 8.27
N ILE A 109 3.59 9.14 7.24
CA ILE A 109 4.23 9.01 5.92
C ILE A 109 3.77 10.16 5.03
N LYS A 110 4.72 10.73 4.28
CA LYS A 110 4.49 11.84 3.36
C LYS A 110 3.46 11.49 2.29
N GLY A 111 2.57 12.43 2.00
CA GLY A 111 1.62 12.35 0.87
C GLY A 111 0.48 11.35 1.08
N GLY A 112 -0.08 10.87 -0.03
CA GLY A 112 -1.22 9.96 -0.05
C GLY A 112 -0.94 8.60 0.60
N THR A 113 0.31 8.14 0.54
CA THR A 113 0.77 6.90 1.19
C THR A 113 0.49 6.89 2.69
N GLY A 114 0.54 8.05 3.32
CA GLY A 114 0.27 8.20 4.76
C GLY A 114 -1.11 7.72 5.18
N TRP A 115 -2.12 7.84 4.33
CA TRP A 115 -3.48 7.38 4.63
C TRP A 115 -3.56 5.86 4.82
N GLY A 116 -2.91 5.11 3.95
CA GLY A 116 -2.87 3.65 4.06
C GLY A 116 -2.06 3.15 5.25
N VAL A 117 -0.91 3.77 5.50
CA VAL A 117 -0.04 3.41 6.63
C VAL A 117 -0.73 3.73 7.96
N GLU A 118 -1.36 4.90 8.09
CA GLU A 118 -2.05 5.27 9.33
C GLU A 118 -3.30 4.39 9.55
N LEU A 119 -4.00 4.00 8.50
CA LEU A 119 -5.10 3.03 8.60
C LEU A 119 -4.59 1.66 9.06
N ALA A 120 -3.44 1.21 8.58
CA ALA A 120 -2.82 -0.03 9.03
C ALA A 120 -2.49 0.01 10.53
N LYS A 121 -1.97 1.14 11.02
CA LYS A 121 -1.75 1.35 12.46
C LYS A 121 -3.05 1.30 13.24
N LEU A 122 -4.12 1.96 12.76
CA LEU A 122 -5.45 1.95 13.39
C LEU A 122 -6.02 0.54 13.49
N PHE A 123 -5.85 -0.27 12.44
CA PHE A 123 -6.34 -1.65 12.39
C PHE A 123 -5.41 -2.66 13.06
N ASN A 124 -4.31 -2.19 13.63
CA ASN A 124 -3.27 -3.02 14.23
C ASN A 124 -2.75 -4.10 13.24
N ARG A 125 -2.59 -3.71 12.00
CA ARG A 125 -2.02 -4.55 10.95
C ARG A 125 -0.49 -4.46 10.95
N PRO A 126 0.24 -5.53 10.63
CA PRO A 126 1.67 -5.42 10.35
C PRO A 126 1.91 -4.39 9.25
N VAL A 127 2.73 -3.39 9.50
CA VAL A 127 3.07 -2.37 8.50
C VAL A 127 4.55 -2.10 8.47
N HIS A 128 5.13 -2.20 7.27
CA HIS A 128 6.53 -1.86 6.99
C HIS A 128 6.59 -0.73 5.96
N VAL A 129 7.53 0.15 6.15
CA VAL A 129 7.81 1.26 5.22
C VAL A 129 9.28 1.24 4.83
N PHE A 130 9.56 1.29 3.54
CA PHE A 130 10.90 1.62 3.03
C PHE A 130 10.99 3.13 2.89
N ASP A 131 11.89 3.74 3.67
CA ASP A 131 12.17 5.17 3.59
C ASP A 131 13.27 5.39 2.53
N GLN A 132 12.93 6.08 1.45
CA GLN A 132 13.84 6.25 0.31
C GLN A 132 15.03 7.17 0.62
N ASP A 133 14.89 8.10 1.56
CA ASP A 133 15.99 8.98 1.96
C ASP A 133 16.97 8.27 2.90
N ARG A 134 16.44 7.44 3.81
CA ARG A 134 17.25 6.63 4.73
C ARG A 134 17.80 5.38 4.06
N GLY A 135 17.18 4.91 2.96
CA GLY A 135 17.56 3.70 2.25
C GLY A 135 17.34 2.42 3.05
N GLU A 136 16.33 2.39 3.92
CA GLU A 136 16.14 1.33 4.91
C GLU A 136 14.67 1.01 5.14
N TRP A 137 14.38 -0.24 5.56
CA TRP A 137 13.06 -0.69 5.97
C TRP A 137 12.83 -0.46 7.46
N PHE A 138 11.61 -0.04 7.78
CA PHE A 138 11.13 0.17 9.15
C PHE A 138 9.80 -0.54 9.35
N VAL A 139 9.60 -1.08 10.56
CA VAL A 139 8.33 -1.61 11.03
C VAL A 139 7.74 -0.67 12.09
N TRP A 140 6.42 -0.50 12.06
CA TRP A 140 5.72 0.18 13.15
C TRP A 140 5.42 -0.82 14.27
N GLN A 141 6.02 -0.62 15.42
CA GLN A 141 5.78 -1.46 16.60
C GLN A 141 6.01 -0.67 17.89
N ASN A 142 5.21 -0.94 18.91
CA ASN A 142 5.31 -0.28 20.21
C ASN A 142 5.29 1.25 20.13
N GLY A 143 4.52 1.81 19.18
CA GLY A 143 4.38 3.25 19.01
C GLY A 143 5.58 3.95 18.36
N ALA A 144 6.47 3.23 17.69
CA ALA A 144 7.65 3.78 17.02
C ALA A 144 8.03 3.04 15.76
N TRP A 145 8.76 3.70 14.88
CA TRP A 145 9.42 3.07 13.74
C TRP A 145 10.75 2.45 14.17
N THR A 146 10.91 1.16 13.91
CA THR A 146 12.12 0.39 14.22
C THR A 146 12.66 -0.26 12.95
N ALA A 147 13.97 -0.23 12.75
CA ALA A 147 14.60 -0.84 11.59
C ALA A 147 14.32 -2.36 11.57
N GLN A 148 13.67 -2.81 10.51
CA GLN A 148 13.36 -4.23 10.30
C GLN A 148 13.05 -4.47 8.83
N VAL A 149 13.73 -5.45 8.25
CA VAL A 149 13.50 -5.91 6.88
C VAL A 149 12.27 -6.82 6.84
N PRO A 150 11.25 -6.52 6.00
CA PRO A 150 10.04 -7.33 5.93
C PRO A 150 10.24 -8.64 5.16
N VAL A 151 9.39 -9.61 5.49
CA VAL A 151 9.11 -10.80 4.69
C VAL A 151 7.60 -10.93 4.58
N ILE A 152 7.10 -11.21 3.39
CA ILE A 152 5.67 -11.48 3.16
C ILE A 152 5.45 -12.97 3.39
N ASP A 153 4.81 -13.31 4.49
CA ASP A 153 4.46 -14.68 4.89
C ASP A 153 2.95 -14.90 4.98
N GLN A 154 2.16 -13.87 4.69
CA GLN A 154 0.71 -13.89 4.72
C GLN A 154 0.12 -14.16 3.32
N LYS A 155 -1.09 -14.71 3.28
CA LYS A 155 -1.80 -14.95 2.02
C LYS A 155 -2.24 -13.66 1.32
N THR A 156 -2.38 -12.58 2.08
CA THR A 156 -2.76 -11.28 1.54
C THR A 156 -1.84 -10.19 2.04
N PHE A 157 -1.49 -9.27 1.16
CA PHE A 157 -0.73 -8.08 1.51
C PHE A 157 -1.18 -6.89 0.66
N ALA A 158 -0.99 -5.69 1.19
CA ALA A 158 -1.21 -4.45 0.47
C ALA A 158 0.14 -3.86 0.08
N GLY A 159 0.28 -3.49 -1.19
CA GLY A 159 1.45 -2.78 -1.71
C GLY A 159 1.05 -1.37 -2.12
N THR A 160 1.65 -0.36 -1.50
CA THR A 160 1.36 1.04 -1.79
C THR A 160 2.63 1.89 -1.72
N GLY A 161 2.52 3.16 -2.01
CA GLY A 161 3.66 4.07 -1.87
C GLY A 161 3.63 5.25 -2.81
N THR A 162 4.77 5.90 -2.86
CA THR A 162 4.99 7.13 -3.63
C THR A 162 4.88 6.92 -5.14
N ARG A 163 4.36 7.93 -5.83
CA ARG A 163 4.45 8.04 -7.30
C ARG A 163 5.88 8.31 -7.79
N ASN A 164 6.72 8.83 -6.90
CA ASN A 164 8.13 9.17 -7.17
C ASN A 164 9.05 8.05 -6.67
N LEU A 165 8.90 6.87 -7.24
CA LEU A 165 9.70 5.70 -6.88
C LEU A 165 11.15 5.89 -7.36
N ALA A 166 12.07 5.94 -6.40
CA ALA A 166 13.50 6.00 -6.66
C ALA A 166 14.07 4.59 -6.96
N GLU A 167 15.29 4.53 -7.49
CA GLU A 167 15.95 3.26 -7.79
C GLU A 167 16.12 2.37 -6.56
N ASN A 168 16.46 2.95 -5.39
CA ASN A 168 16.58 2.18 -4.17
C ASN A 168 15.23 1.63 -3.68
N GLY A 169 14.14 2.38 -3.86
CA GLY A 169 12.79 1.91 -3.56
C GLY A 169 12.38 0.76 -4.48
N ARG A 170 12.68 0.86 -5.77
CA ARG A 170 12.45 -0.20 -6.75
C ARG A 170 13.22 -1.47 -6.39
N ALA A 171 14.52 -1.33 -6.09
CA ALA A 171 15.34 -2.44 -5.66
C ALA A 171 14.82 -3.08 -4.37
N ALA A 172 14.41 -2.27 -3.39
CA ALA A 172 13.85 -2.75 -2.12
C ALA A 172 12.58 -3.60 -2.32
N ILE A 173 11.68 -3.22 -3.24
CA ILE A 173 10.48 -4.02 -3.55
C ILE A 173 10.89 -5.35 -4.20
N LYS A 174 11.83 -5.32 -5.16
CA LYS A 174 12.32 -6.55 -5.80
C LYS A 174 12.95 -7.50 -4.79
N ASP A 175 13.84 -7.00 -3.95
CA ASP A 175 14.50 -7.80 -2.90
C ASP A 175 13.49 -8.38 -1.90
N LEU A 176 12.42 -7.64 -1.59
CA LEU A 176 11.31 -8.14 -0.77
C LEU A 176 10.65 -9.36 -1.40
N PHE A 177 10.34 -9.30 -2.71
CA PHE A 177 9.73 -10.42 -3.43
C PHE A 177 10.67 -11.62 -3.49
N GLU A 178 11.94 -11.42 -3.83
CA GLU A 178 12.95 -12.48 -3.86
C GLU A 178 13.12 -13.14 -2.49
N ARG A 179 13.19 -12.36 -1.43
CA ARG A 179 13.32 -12.85 -0.06
C ARG A 179 12.08 -13.61 0.42
N SER A 180 10.89 -13.13 0.04
CA SER A 180 9.62 -13.72 0.48
C SER A 180 9.23 -14.96 -0.30
N PHE A 181 9.53 -15.00 -1.61
CA PHE A 181 8.99 -15.99 -2.53
C PHE A 181 10.06 -16.77 -3.30
N GLY A 182 11.32 -16.44 -3.14
CA GLY A 182 12.40 -16.99 -3.96
C GLY A 182 12.41 -16.40 -5.38
N PRO A 183 13.15 -16.97 -6.31
CA PRO A 183 13.19 -16.46 -7.69
C PRO A 183 11.82 -16.52 -8.39
N ALA A 184 11.62 -15.63 -9.38
CA ALA A 184 10.39 -15.52 -10.17
C ALA A 184 10.16 -16.76 -11.05
#